data_b193a89682e0f75297954c86a048b905
#
_entry.id   b193a89682e0f75297954c86a048b905
#
_cell.length_a   1.000
_cell.length_b   1.000
_cell.length_c   1.000
_cell.angle_alpha   90.00
_cell.angle_beta   90.00
_cell.angle_gamma   90.00
#
_symmetry.space_group_name_H-M   'P 1'
#
loop_
_entity.id
_entity.type
_entity.pdbx_description
1 polymer ?
#
loop_
_entity_poly.entity_id
_entity_poly.type
_entity_poly.pdbx_seq_one_letter_code
_entity_poly.pdbx_strand_id
1 'polypeptide(L)'
;GDGHDELLVGYNMLDCHGNKMWTMPVNEDHIDEIVPGRFETGPNKGKKFFACVAGTQGFILCDFEGNILKQDGIGHAQRVSLANYCPDKEGYEMAVVNFWGHQGIIYFYDSEGNDMWEMENELNGNLLTPVNWTGDGQDFILLNADVKRGGMIDGNGIQVVKFPDDGHPTLCTEAVNLLGDARDEIVTWDYNYMYIY
;
A
#
# COMPACT_ATOMS: atom_id res chain seq x y z
N GLY A 1 -12.60 -2.19 21.65
CA GLY A 1 -11.65 -1.19 22.11
C GLY A 1 -11.97 -0.73 23.52
N ASP A 2 -10.98 -0.76 24.34
CA ASP A 2 -11.03 -0.31 25.73
C ASP A 2 -10.56 1.16 25.88
N GLY A 3 -10.26 1.82 24.75
CA GLY A 3 -9.76 3.20 24.68
C GLY A 3 -8.24 3.33 24.75
N HIS A 4 -7.54 2.22 24.63
CA HIS A 4 -6.09 2.15 24.53
C HIS A 4 -5.69 1.55 23.20
N ASP A 5 -4.55 2.01 22.65
CA ASP A 5 -4.03 1.51 21.38
C ASP A 5 -3.03 0.39 21.62
N GLU A 6 -3.16 -0.67 20.85
CA GLU A 6 -2.17 -1.73 20.69
C GLU A 6 -1.18 -1.35 19.59
N LEU A 7 0.00 -1.95 19.63
CA LEU A 7 1.08 -1.68 18.67
C LEU A 7 1.57 -2.98 18.03
N LEU A 8 1.45 -3.09 16.71
CA LEU A 8 2.09 -4.16 15.94
C LEU A 8 3.51 -3.72 15.55
N VAL A 9 4.50 -4.43 16.08
CA VAL A 9 5.94 -4.16 15.86
C VAL A 9 6.58 -5.41 15.25
N GLY A 10 6.95 -5.32 13.99
CA GLY A 10 7.38 -6.51 13.27
C GLY A 10 6.29 -7.58 13.34
N TYR A 11 6.64 -8.77 13.77
CA TYR A 11 5.69 -9.89 13.90
C TYR A 11 5.00 -9.98 15.28
N ASN A 12 5.17 -8.98 16.14
CA ASN A 12 4.67 -9.02 17.51
C ASN A 12 3.60 -7.96 17.75
N MET A 13 2.48 -8.34 18.34
CA MET A 13 1.48 -7.43 18.88
C MET A 13 1.78 -7.16 20.34
N LEU A 14 1.80 -5.89 20.70
CA LEU A 14 1.99 -5.41 22.07
C LEU A 14 0.72 -4.73 22.55
N ASP A 15 0.40 -4.87 23.84
CA ASP A 15 -0.63 -4.09 24.51
C ASP A 15 -0.15 -2.63 24.78
N CYS A 16 -1.04 -1.79 25.26
CA CYS A 16 -0.74 -0.39 25.60
C CYS A 16 0.32 -0.23 26.73
N HIS A 17 0.71 -1.29 27.39
CA HIS A 17 1.76 -1.33 28.42
C HIS A 17 3.07 -1.90 27.88
N GLY A 18 3.11 -2.31 26.61
CA GLY A 18 4.27 -2.91 25.97
C GLY A 18 4.44 -4.41 26.24
N ASN A 19 3.45 -5.07 26.83
CA ASN A 19 3.50 -6.52 27.00
C ASN A 19 3.11 -7.21 25.68
N LYS A 20 3.84 -8.28 25.36
CA LYS A 20 3.57 -9.06 24.16
C LYS A 20 2.28 -9.86 24.31
N MET A 21 1.32 -9.62 23.42
CA MET A 21 0.04 -10.32 23.33
C MET A 21 0.18 -11.60 22.51
N TRP A 22 0.77 -11.49 21.31
CA TRP A 22 1.02 -12.61 20.40
C TRP A 22 2.16 -12.33 19.43
N THR A 23 2.63 -13.36 18.76
CA THR A 23 3.60 -13.31 17.65
C THR A 23 3.02 -14.05 16.47
N MET A 24 3.11 -13.49 15.25
CA MET A 24 2.70 -14.22 14.04
C MET A 24 3.47 -15.53 13.91
N PRO A 25 2.80 -16.63 13.53
CA PRO A 25 3.43 -17.95 13.42
C PRO A 25 4.20 -18.11 12.09
N VAL A 26 5.15 -17.22 11.82
CA VAL A 26 6.00 -17.23 10.62
C VAL A 26 7.47 -17.29 11.03
N ASN A 27 8.33 -17.68 10.09
CA ASN A 27 9.77 -17.56 10.31
C ASN A 27 10.13 -16.08 10.37
N GLU A 28 10.79 -15.67 11.46
CA GLU A 28 11.14 -14.26 11.67
C GLU A 28 12.16 -13.79 10.60
N ASP A 29 11.87 -12.64 10.04
CA ASP A 29 12.72 -11.83 9.21
C ASP A 29 12.44 -10.36 9.59
N HIS A 30 12.14 -9.48 8.66
CA HIS A 30 11.68 -8.12 8.94
C HIS A 30 10.35 -7.85 8.24
N ILE A 31 9.60 -6.91 8.76
CA ILE A 31 8.43 -6.33 8.11
C ILE A 31 8.81 -4.94 7.63
N ASP A 32 8.56 -4.64 6.36
CA ASP A 32 8.86 -3.36 5.75
C ASP A 32 7.69 -2.37 5.91
N GLU A 33 6.47 -2.85 5.76
CA GLU A 33 5.28 -2.02 5.92
C GLU A 33 4.10 -2.82 6.46
N ILE A 34 3.22 -2.14 7.20
CA ILE A 34 2.00 -2.70 7.77
C ILE A 34 0.86 -1.71 7.56
N VAL A 35 -0.23 -2.16 6.96
CA VAL A 35 -1.45 -1.37 6.79
C VAL A 35 -2.62 -2.08 7.47
N PRO A 36 -3.27 -1.46 8.47
CA PRO A 36 -4.48 -2.01 9.08
C PRO A 36 -5.69 -1.82 8.17
N GLY A 37 -6.56 -2.81 8.12
CA GLY A 37 -7.77 -2.77 7.33
C GLY A 37 -8.95 -3.49 7.98
N ARG A 38 -10.07 -3.49 7.26
CA ARG A 38 -11.27 -4.24 7.61
C ARG A 38 -11.82 -4.87 6.34
N PHE A 39 -12.22 -6.13 6.43
CA PHE A 39 -12.95 -6.77 5.34
C PHE A 39 -14.35 -6.17 5.20
N GLU A 40 -14.65 -5.61 4.04
CA GLU A 40 -15.97 -5.04 3.75
C GLU A 40 -16.90 -6.04 3.09
N THR A 41 -16.35 -7.14 2.53
CA THR A 41 -17.07 -8.18 1.78
C THR A 41 -16.69 -9.58 2.25
N GLY A 42 -17.32 -10.57 1.66
CA GLY A 42 -16.97 -11.98 1.80
C GLY A 42 -17.19 -12.59 3.18
N PRO A 43 -16.63 -13.80 3.39
CA PRO A 43 -16.85 -14.57 4.62
C PRO A 43 -16.23 -13.94 5.87
N ASN A 44 -15.27 -13.03 5.68
CA ASN A 44 -14.61 -12.32 6.77
C ASN A 44 -15.16 -10.91 6.99
N LYS A 45 -16.27 -10.53 6.33
CA LYS A 45 -16.87 -9.19 6.46
C LYS A 45 -16.96 -8.70 7.90
N GLY A 46 -16.46 -7.49 8.12
CA GLY A 46 -16.43 -6.83 9.43
C GLY A 46 -15.24 -7.17 10.31
N LYS A 47 -14.47 -8.22 9.99
CA LYS A 47 -13.24 -8.53 10.72
C LYS A 47 -12.14 -7.55 10.33
N LYS A 48 -11.31 -7.19 11.29
CA LYS A 48 -10.10 -6.39 11.07
C LYS A 48 -8.93 -7.28 10.66
N PHE A 49 -8.01 -6.72 9.89
CA PHE A 49 -6.78 -7.38 9.49
C PHE A 49 -5.61 -6.42 9.46
N PHE A 50 -4.40 -6.97 9.38
CA PHE A 50 -3.19 -6.27 8.97
C PHE A 50 -2.72 -6.85 7.64
N ALA A 51 -2.51 -5.97 6.66
CA ALA A 51 -1.78 -6.26 5.44
C ALA A 51 -0.30 -5.95 5.69
N CYS A 52 0.54 -6.95 5.63
CA CYS A 52 1.96 -6.84 5.95
C CYS A 52 2.80 -7.25 4.76
N VAL A 53 3.89 -6.54 4.54
CA VAL A 53 4.91 -6.92 3.57
C VAL A 53 6.25 -7.13 4.28
N ALA A 54 6.95 -8.16 3.87
CA ALA A 54 8.11 -8.64 4.59
C ALA A 54 9.15 -9.27 3.64
N GLY A 55 10.38 -9.37 4.08
CA GLY A 55 11.49 -9.87 3.31
C GLY A 55 11.23 -11.23 2.66
N THR A 56 11.54 -12.31 3.33
CA THR A 56 11.34 -13.67 2.76
C THR A 56 9.90 -14.17 2.87
N GLN A 57 9.07 -13.53 3.67
CA GLN A 57 7.67 -13.93 3.89
C GLN A 57 6.74 -13.44 2.77
N GLY A 58 7.14 -12.38 2.04
CA GLY A 58 6.35 -11.78 0.98
C GLY A 58 5.17 -10.96 1.51
N PHE A 59 3.95 -11.24 1.03
CA PHE A 59 2.73 -10.60 1.46
C PHE A 59 1.96 -11.48 2.43
N ILE A 60 1.52 -10.89 3.55
CA ILE A 60 0.78 -11.58 4.60
C ILE A 60 -0.48 -10.78 4.94
N LEU A 61 -1.63 -11.46 4.98
CA LEU A 61 -2.82 -10.99 5.68
C LEU A 61 -2.95 -11.74 6.99
N CYS A 62 -3.02 -11.04 8.11
CA CYS A 62 -3.33 -11.65 9.40
C CYS A 62 -4.47 -10.93 10.09
N ASP A 63 -5.24 -11.65 10.90
CA ASP A 63 -6.28 -11.04 11.74
C ASP A 63 -5.68 -10.37 12.98
N PHE A 64 -6.53 -9.70 13.74
CA PHE A 64 -6.11 -9.02 14.97
C PHE A 64 -5.77 -9.98 16.11
N GLU A 65 -6.04 -11.26 15.97
CA GLU A 65 -5.64 -12.33 16.89
C GLU A 65 -4.30 -12.97 16.50
N GLY A 66 -3.70 -12.56 15.36
CA GLY A 66 -2.42 -13.04 14.87
C GLY A 66 -2.49 -14.30 14.01
N ASN A 67 -3.70 -14.71 13.59
CA ASN A 67 -3.86 -15.85 12.69
C ASN A 67 -3.55 -15.40 11.24
N ILE A 68 -2.75 -16.19 10.53
CA ILE A 68 -2.48 -15.94 9.11
C ILE A 68 -3.72 -16.34 8.30
N LEU A 69 -4.29 -15.38 7.58
CA LEU A 69 -5.42 -15.57 6.68
C LEU A 69 -4.97 -15.88 5.25
N LYS A 70 -3.88 -15.25 4.83
CA LYS A 70 -3.22 -15.47 3.54
C LYS A 70 -1.73 -15.20 3.67
N GLN A 71 -0.92 -15.94 2.92
CA GLN A 71 0.50 -15.66 2.74
C GLN A 71 0.91 -16.00 1.31
N ASP A 72 1.45 -15.02 0.60
CA ASP A 72 1.98 -15.16 -0.74
C ASP A 72 3.48 -14.92 -0.77
N GLY A 73 4.22 -15.94 -1.17
CA GLY A 73 5.67 -15.90 -1.31
C GLY A 73 6.11 -15.19 -2.59
N ILE A 74 5.79 -13.92 -2.72
CA ILE A 74 6.08 -13.09 -3.89
C ILE A 74 7.51 -12.50 -3.90
N GLY A 75 8.38 -12.99 -3.08
CA GLY A 75 9.73 -12.46 -2.86
C GLY A 75 9.74 -11.35 -1.82
N HIS A 76 10.77 -10.51 -1.83
CA HIS A 76 10.94 -9.43 -0.87
C HIS A 76 9.94 -8.30 -1.19
N ALA A 77 8.77 -8.34 -0.57
CA ALA A 77 7.77 -7.29 -0.69
C ALA A 77 8.14 -6.08 0.17
N GLN A 78 7.99 -4.87 -0.39
CA GLN A 78 8.49 -3.63 0.22
C GLN A 78 7.39 -2.66 0.61
N ARG A 79 6.31 -2.61 -0.17
CA ARG A 79 5.22 -1.67 0.04
C ARG A 79 3.89 -2.37 -0.12
N VAL A 80 2.93 -1.92 0.68
CA VAL A 80 1.52 -2.30 0.55
C VAL A 80 0.66 -1.08 0.73
N SER A 81 -0.41 -0.98 -0.05
CA SER A 81 -1.43 0.05 0.12
C SER A 81 -2.83 -0.56 0.08
N LEU A 82 -3.77 0.11 0.72
CA LEU A 82 -5.16 -0.30 0.83
C LEU A 82 -6.04 0.93 0.61
N ALA A 83 -6.85 0.93 -0.47
CA ALA A 83 -7.73 2.04 -0.81
C ALA A 83 -8.83 1.63 -1.79
N ASN A 84 -9.71 2.56 -2.14
CA ASN A 84 -10.80 2.37 -3.08
C ASN A 84 -10.32 2.55 -4.53
N TYR A 85 -9.56 1.59 -5.04
CA TYR A 85 -9.02 1.66 -6.40
C TYR A 85 -10.04 1.27 -7.47
N CYS A 86 -11.03 0.45 -7.12
CA CYS A 86 -12.09 -0.04 -8.00
C CYS A 86 -13.46 0.39 -7.50
N PRO A 87 -13.92 1.63 -7.76
CA PRO A 87 -15.14 2.18 -7.17
C PRO A 87 -16.43 1.46 -7.60
N ASP A 88 -16.37 0.60 -8.60
CA ASP A 88 -17.44 -0.28 -9.03
C ASP A 88 -17.52 -1.60 -8.25
N LYS A 89 -16.56 -1.84 -7.34
CA LYS A 89 -16.53 -3.00 -6.44
C LYS A 89 -16.79 -2.58 -5.00
N GLU A 90 -17.30 -3.49 -4.20
CA GLU A 90 -17.47 -3.26 -2.76
C GLU A 90 -16.17 -3.57 -2.03
N GLY A 91 -15.74 -2.66 -1.17
CA GLY A 91 -14.55 -2.81 -0.33
C GLY A 91 -13.33 -2.06 -0.87
N TYR A 92 -12.19 -2.26 -0.22
CA TYR A 92 -10.90 -1.65 -0.60
C TYR A 92 -9.97 -2.72 -1.13
N GLU A 93 -9.31 -2.42 -2.22
CA GLU A 93 -8.31 -3.28 -2.83
C GLU A 93 -6.93 -3.04 -2.23
N MET A 94 -6.04 -4.01 -2.41
CA MET A 94 -4.65 -3.92 -1.95
C MET A 94 -3.68 -3.97 -3.13
N ALA A 95 -2.71 -3.07 -3.14
CA ALA A 95 -1.58 -3.12 -4.05
C ALA A 95 -0.31 -3.42 -3.26
N VAL A 96 0.51 -4.36 -3.75
CA VAL A 96 1.76 -4.78 -3.13
C VAL A 96 2.87 -4.78 -4.16
N VAL A 97 4.07 -4.32 -3.80
CA VAL A 97 5.22 -4.38 -4.71
C VAL A 97 6.39 -5.14 -4.08
N ASN A 98 7.04 -5.97 -4.90
CA ASN A 98 8.27 -6.68 -4.56
C ASN A 98 9.43 -6.10 -5.36
N PHE A 99 10.18 -5.14 -4.86
CA PHE A 99 11.23 -4.55 -5.68
C PHE A 99 12.67 -4.88 -5.23
N TRP A 100 12.88 -5.29 -3.99
CA TRP A 100 14.21 -5.63 -3.51
C TRP A 100 14.73 -6.93 -4.11
N GLY A 101 15.74 -6.82 -4.96
CA GLY A 101 16.26 -7.96 -5.73
C GLY A 101 15.37 -8.43 -6.88
N HIS A 102 14.28 -7.70 -7.15
CA HIS A 102 13.32 -7.93 -8.23
C HIS A 102 13.09 -6.64 -9.02
N GLN A 103 12.29 -6.70 -10.08
CA GLN A 103 12.06 -5.56 -10.96
C GLN A 103 10.91 -4.65 -10.53
N GLY A 104 10.31 -4.90 -9.37
CA GLY A 104 9.19 -4.14 -8.88
C GLY A 104 7.87 -4.60 -9.49
N ILE A 105 7.59 -5.90 -9.38
CA ILE A 105 6.29 -6.46 -9.78
C ILE A 105 5.24 -5.95 -8.80
N ILE A 106 4.17 -5.38 -9.34
CA ILE A 106 2.99 -4.98 -8.58
C ILE A 106 1.99 -6.12 -8.62
N TYR A 107 1.59 -6.58 -7.45
CA TYR A 107 0.50 -7.54 -7.25
C TYR A 107 -0.71 -6.80 -6.74
N PHE A 108 -1.87 -7.11 -7.31
CA PHE A 108 -3.10 -6.43 -6.95
C PHE A 108 -4.14 -7.45 -6.50
N TYR A 109 -4.74 -7.16 -5.35
CA TYR A 109 -5.68 -8.05 -4.68
C TYR A 109 -7.01 -7.34 -4.47
N ASP A 110 -8.10 -8.11 -4.51
CA ASP A 110 -9.42 -7.60 -4.15
C ASP A 110 -9.57 -7.38 -2.64
N SER A 111 -10.74 -6.89 -2.24
CA SER A 111 -11.07 -6.60 -0.83
C SER A 111 -11.13 -7.84 0.07
N GLU A 112 -11.07 -9.04 -0.46
CA GLU A 112 -11.00 -10.30 0.26
C GLU A 112 -9.57 -10.90 0.29
N GLY A 113 -8.65 -10.27 -0.45
CA GLY A 113 -7.27 -10.74 -0.60
C GLY A 113 -7.08 -11.77 -1.72
N ASN A 114 -8.03 -11.90 -2.65
CA ASN A 114 -7.84 -12.75 -3.82
C ASN A 114 -7.05 -12.02 -4.91
N ASP A 115 -6.24 -12.77 -5.65
CA ASP A 115 -5.42 -12.23 -6.74
C ASP A 115 -6.29 -11.70 -7.86
N MET A 116 -6.03 -10.48 -8.31
CA MET A 116 -6.72 -9.86 -9.45
C MET A 116 -5.82 -9.80 -10.68
N TRP A 117 -4.65 -9.20 -10.54
CA TRP A 117 -3.66 -9.10 -11.61
C TRP A 117 -2.26 -8.83 -11.03
N GLU A 118 -1.25 -9.05 -11.86
CA GLU A 118 0.14 -8.63 -11.59
C GLU A 118 0.67 -7.84 -12.78
N MET A 119 1.59 -6.92 -12.52
CA MET A 119 2.21 -6.07 -13.53
C MET A 119 3.68 -5.87 -13.23
N GLU A 120 4.54 -6.23 -14.18
CA GLU A 120 5.96 -5.89 -14.11
C GLU A 120 6.15 -4.42 -14.46
N ASN A 121 6.75 -3.67 -13.53
CA ASN A 121 7.11 -2.28 -13.76
C ASN A 121 8.61 -2.18 -13.97
N GLU A 122 9.03 -1.42 -14.98
CA GLU A 122 10.45 -1.25 -15.30
C GLU A 122 11.21 -0.37 -14.30
N LEU A 123 10.51 0.35 -13.41
CA LEU A 123 11.10 1.17 -12.35
C LEU A 123 10.97 0.47 -11.00
N ASN A 124 12.09 0.37 -10.30
CA ASN A 124 12.12 -0.07 -8.92
C ASN A 124 11.62 1.03 -7.97
N GLY A 125 11.19 0.64 -6.77
CA GLY A 125 10.83 1.58 -5.72
C GLY A 125 9.52 2.32 -5.97
N ASN A 126 8.52 1.63 -6.51
CA ASN A 126 7.17 2.18 -6.62
C ASN A 126 6.62 2.52 -5.24
N LEU A 127 6.02 3.70 -5.10
CA LEU A 127 5.48 4.20 -3.84
C LEU A 127 4.22 3.47 -3.42
N LEU A 128 3.35 3.16 -4.38
CA LEU A 128 2.00 2.62 -4.19
C LEU A 128 1.12 3.48 -3.28
N THR A 129 1.39 4.78 -3.20
CA THR A 129 0.61 5.70 -2.36
C THR A 129 -0.79 5.89 -2.97
N PRO A 130 -1.87 5.69 -2.20
CA PRO A 130 -3.22 6.04 -2.64
C PRO A 130 -3.35 7.55 -2.83
N VAL A 131 -4.03 7.96 -3.90
CA VAL A 131 -4.26 9.37 -4.23
C VAL A 131 -5.71 9.58 -4.64
N ASN A 132 -6.47 10.36 -3.89
CA ASN A 132 -7.80 10.83 -4.29
C ASN A 132 -7.66 12.04 -5.23
N TRP A 133 -7.21 11.77 -6.46
CA TRP A 133 -6.88 12.79 -7.46
C TRP A 133 -8.09 13.56 -7.99
N THR A 134 -9.20 12.90 -8.16
CA THR A 134 -10.43 13.47 -8.72
C THR A 134 -11.38 14.05 -7.68
N GLY A 135 -11.20 13.68 -6.40
CA GLY A 135 -12.04 14.13 -5.30
C GLY A 135 -13.40 13.47 -5.22
N ASP A 136 -13.63 12.41 -5.99
CA ASP A 136 -14.89 11.67 -6.06
C ASP A 136 -14.91 10.39 -5.23
N GLY A 137 -13.83 10.11 -4.51
CA GLY A 137 -13.67 8.95 -3.64
C GLY A 137 -13.07 7.72 -4.33
N GLN A 138 -12.71 7.82 -5.62
CA GLN A 138 -11.82 6.85 -6.25
C GLN A 138 -10.37 7.22 -5.93
N ASP A 139 -9.60 6.22 -5.50
CA ASP A 139 -8.16 6.36 -5.32
C ASP A 139 -7.41 5.82 -6.55
N PHE A 140 -6.30 6.47 -6.88
CA PHE A 140 -5.33 6.01 -7.87
C PHE A 140 -4.05 5.59 -7.16
N ILE A 141 -3.25 4.76 -7.80
CA ILE A 141 -1.97 4.29 -7.26
C ILE A 141 -0.85 5.17 -7.82
N LEU A 142 -0.24 5.99 -6.97
CA LEU A 142 0.96 6.76 -7.32
C LEU A 142 2.18 5.85 -7.35
N LEU A 143 2.83 5.74 -8.51
CA LEU A 143 4.03 4.92 -8.68
C LEU A 143 5.30 5.69 -8.29
N ASN A 144 5.54 6.81 -8.94
CA ASN A 144 6.65 7.73 -8.72
C ASN A 144 6.49 8.95 -9.66
N ALA A 145 7.43 9.89 -9.61
CA ALA A 145 7.39 11.13 -10.41
C ALA A 145 8.14 11.05 -11.76
N ASP A 146 8.58 9.89 -12.23
CA ASP A 146 9.25 9.78 -13.52
C ASP A 146 8.31 10.10 -14.68
N VAL A 147 8.71 11.00 -15.59
CA VAL A 147 7.86 11.50 -16.68
C VAL A 147 7.51 10.45 -17.74
N LYS A 148 8.27 9.36 -17.84
CA LYS A 148 8.07 8.30 -18.84
C LYS A 148 7.32 7.10 -18.30
N ARG A 149 7.62 6.71 -17.06
CA ARG A 149 7.22 5.43 -16.46
C ARG A 149 6.52 5.57 -15.12
N GLY A 150 6.55 6.79 -14.55
CA GLY A 150 5.86 7.13 -13.32
C GLY A 150 4.41 7.55 -13.54
N GLY A 151 3.91 8.41 -12.66
CA GLY A 151 2.53 8.85 -12.67
C GLY A 151 1.63 7.96 -11.84
N MET A 152 0.37 7.89 -12.22
CA MET A 152 -0.62 7.10 -11.50
C MET A 152 -1.30 6.07 -12.39
N ILE A 153 -1.63 4.92 -11.82
CA ILE A 153 -2.45 3.88 -12.43
C ILE A 153 -3.78 3.74 -11.68
N ASP A 154 -4.80 3.26 -12.37
CA ASP A 154 -6.08 2.88 -11.77
C ASP A 154 -6.06 1.43 -11.22
N GLY A 155 -7.17 0.99 -10.64
CA GLY A 155 -7.33 -0.36 -10.13
C GLY A 155 -7.32 -1.48 -11.19
N ASN A 156 -7.25 -1.13 -12.48
CA ASN A 156 -7.04 -2.08 -13.59
C ASN A 156 -5.59 -2.09 -14.10
N GLY A 157 -4.68 -1.33 -13.45
CA GLY A 157 -3.29 -1.21 -13.88
C GLY A 157 -3.09 -0.29 -15.08
N ILE A 158 -4.09 0.51 -15.44
CA ILE A 158 -4.01 1.42 -16.58
C ILE A 158 -3.43 2.75 -16.13
N GLN A 159 -2.40 3.25 -16.82
CA GLN A 159 -1.84 4.57 -16.54
C GLN A 159 -2.85 5.66 -16.91
N VAL A 160 -3.30 6.41 -15.91
CA VAL A 160 -4.35 7.44 -16.03
C VAL A 160 -3.80 8.86 -15.89
N VAL A 161 -2.68 9.04 -15.19
CA VAL A 161 -2.01 10.32 -15.03
C VAL A 161 -0.52 10.19 -15.32
N LYS A 162 0.03 11.17 -16.04
CA LYS A 162 1.45 11.34 -16.28
C LYS A 162 1.91 12.69 -15.75
N PHE A 163 3.10 12.74 -15.20
CA PHE A 163 3.74 14.00 -14.85
C PHE A 163 4.18 14.75 -16.10
N PRO A 164 4.06 16.10 -16.14
CA PRO A 164 4.59 16.91 -17.23
C PRO A 164 6.12 16.87 -17.23
N ASP A 165 6.72 17.01 -18.41
CA ASP A 165 8.19 17.18 -18.57
C ASP A 165 8.56 18.65 -18.39
N ASP A 166 8.44 19.15 -17.17
CA ASP A 166 8.63 20.56 -16.78
C ASP A 166 9.89 20.79 -15.92
N GLY A 167 10.70 19.75 -15.78
CA GLY A 167 11.95 19.81 -15.01
C GLY A 167 11.77 19.54 -13.50
N HIS A 168 10.62 19.02 -13.09
CA HIS A 168 10.42 18.63 -11.69
C HIS A 168 11.40 17.52 -11.27
N PRO A 169 11.78 17.50 -10.00
CA PRO A 169 12.64 16.43 -9.47
C PRO A 169 11.87 15.10 -9.34
N THR A 170 12.62 14.01 -9.46
CA THR A 170 12.07 12.64 -9.32
C THR A 170 12.61 11.90 -8.09
N LEU A 171 13.35 12.61 -7.22
CA LEU A 171 14.00 11.99 -6.06
C LEU A 171 12.98 11.55 -5.00
N CYS A 172 12.09 12.45 -4.64
CA CYS A 172 11.04 12.22 -3.65
C CYS A 172 9.68 12.64 -4.21
N THR A 173 8.66 11.89 -3.87
CA THR A 173 7.27 12.16 -4.27
C THR A 173 6.33 11.68 -3.17
N GLU A 174 5.32 12.48 -2.87
CA GLU A 174 4.31 12.14 -1.84
C GLU A 174 2.95 12.73 -2.24
N ALA A 175 1.87 12.05 -1.85
CA ALA A 175 0.52 12.55 -1.96
C ALA A 175 0.08 13.14 -0.62
N VAL A 176 -0.52 14.32 -0.64
CA VAL A 176 -0.97 15.00 0.57
C VAL A 176 -2.09 15.99 0.26
N ASN A 177 -3.13 16.03 1.08
CA ASN A 177 -4.18 17.05 0.99
C ASN A 177 -3.68 18.37 1.58
N LEU A 178 -3.04 19.21 0.76
CA LEU A 178 -2.50 20.52 1.17
C LEU A 178 -3.56 21.61 1.22
N LEU A 179 -4.53 21.58 0.31
CA LEU A 179 -5.52 22.62 0.17
C LEU A 179 -6.72 22.41 1.09
N GLY A 180 -6.88 21.21 1.66
CA GLY A 180 -7.97 20.86 2.55
C GLY A 180 -9.31 20.70 1.81
N ASP A 181 -9.28 20.49 0.51
CA ASP A 181 -10.46 20.13 -0.28
C ASP A 181 -10.63 18.59 -0.38
N ALA A 182 -11.41 18.10 -1.34
CA ALA A 182 -11.67 16.66 -1.48
C ALA A 182 -10.54 15.92 -2.24
N ARG A 183 -9.56 16.63 -2.77
CA ARG A 183 -8.49 16.07 -3.60
C ARG A 183 -7.17 16.07 -2.87
N ASP A 184 -6.31 15.16 -3.25
CA ASP A 184 -4.91 15.19 -2.85
C ASP A 184 -4.06 15.90 -3.90
N GLU A 185 -3.09 16.67 -3.44
CA GLU A 185 -1.99 17.19 -4.24
C GLU A 185 -0.83 16.21 -4.22
N ILE A 186 -0.02 16.26 -5.28
CA ILE A 186 1.24 15.53 -5.34
C ILE A 186 2.39 16.51 -5.22
N VAL A 187 3.24 16.28 -4.23
CA VAL A 187 4.46 17.05 -4.01
C VAL A 187 5.65 16.23 -4.47
N THR A 188 6.46 16.82 -5.37
CA THR A 188 7.75 16.24 -5.78
C THR A 188 8.87 17.17 -5.36
N TRP A 189 9.97 16.65 -4.83
CA TRP A 189 11.08 17.48 -4.36
C TRP A 189 12.43 16.79 -4.42
N ASP A 190 13.45 17.63 -4.41
CA ASP A 190 14.84 17.28 -4.12
C ASP A 190 15.46 18.27 -3.12
N TYR A 191 16.77 18.36 -3.06
CA TYR A 191 17.47 19.29 -2.16
C TYR A 191 17.29 20.77 -2.53
N ASN A 192 16.86 21.09 -3.75
CA ASN A 192 16.85 22.45 -4.30
C ASN A 192 15.44 22.92 -4.69
N TYR A 193 14.57 22.02 -5.12
CA TYR A 193 13.30 22.35 -5.73
C TYR A 193 12.15 21.50 -5.15
N MET A 194 10.99 22.12 -5.12
CA MET A 194 9.72 21.48 -4.77
C MET A 194 8.68 21.91 -5.81
N TYR A 195 7.94 20.95 -6.34
CA TYR A 195 6.81 21.14 -7.23
C TYR A 195 5.56 20.55 -6.61
N ILE A 196 4.42 21.18 -6.85
CA ILE A 196 3.11 20.76 -6.34
C ILE A 196 2.15 20.69 -7.53
N TYR A 197 1.47 19.59 -7.68
CA TYR A 197 0.50 19.31 -8.74
C TYR A 197 -0.88 19.12 -8.14
#